data_7181bbb789353f0aa3a81ee466464a10
#
_entry.id   7181bbb789353f0aa3a81ee466464a10
#
_cell.length_a   1.000
_cell.length_b   1.000
_cell.length_c   1.000
_cell.angle_alpha   90.00
_cell.angle_beta   90.00
_cell.angle_gamma   90.00
#
_symmetry.space_group_name_H-M   'P 1'
#
loop_
_entity.id
_entity.type
_entity.pdbx_description
1 polymer ?
#
loop_
_entity_poly.entity_id
_entity_poly.type
_entity_poly.pdbx_seq_one_letter_code
_entity_poly.pdbx_strand_id
1 'polypeptide(L)'
;MKPIFPVLLIFLFASAYSNAADNAKYDQADTTQTTVPPSSEVQDSGVMPLSAFFGADNAFPPLANRRICEGAAGGDGMPLVFSHQLDISTLQPGDFRITRADGSTGSLVCVTPMPALDEGELRTILLIGEYGSAENQPVKVDVVGNLLSIDGSLNFRNSSSTVIALEEGPTLIYAEVVPENQWNLGKEQSTGLRFGAPGDGCPEATQQVVRVVWTGGITKPGGDEIDDVERLAYRVFVEENVGELTMIVPFAVADLRDSDNNHELCLDTPAKPVRVEFPAGLMTDPIEDLNPATSIGVTY
;
A
#
# COMPACT_ATOMS: atom_id res chain seq x y z
N MET A 1 -74.60 -19.04 -23.96
CA MET A 1 -73.50 -18.43 -24.68
C MET A 1 -72.75 -17.52 -23.70
N LYS A 2 -71.57 -17.94 -23.26
CA LYS A 2 -70.69 -17.11 -22.41
C LYS A 2 -69.58 -16.57 -23.28
N PRO A 3 -69.20 -15.29 -23.21
CA PRO A 3 -68.10 -14.74 -23.98
C PRO A 3 -66.77 -15.17 -23.38
N ILE A 4 -65.89 -15.70 -24.22
CA ILE A 4 -64.50 -16.03 -23.91
C ILE A 4 -63.70 -14.71 -24.12
N PHE A 5 -63.09 -14.18 -23.06
CA PHE A 5 -62.12 -13.11 -23.13
C PHE A 5 -60.74 -13.71 -23.36
N PRO A 6 -59.95 -13.25 -24.32
CA PRO A 6 -58.54 -13.68 -24.45
C PRO A 6 -57.69 -13.00 -23.38
N VAL A 7 -56.98 -13.80 -22.62
CA VAL A 7 -55.96 -13.34 -21.69
C VAL A 7 -54.75 -12.96 -22.53
N LEU A 8 -54.48 -11.65 -22.59
CA LEU A 8 -53.23 -11.11 -23.20
C LEU A 8 -52.05 -11.30 -22.25
N LEU A 9 -51.22 -12.29 -22.56
CA LEU A 9 -50.00 -12.55 -21.82
C LEU A 9 -48.96 -11.49 -22.21
N ILE A 10 -48.81 -10.46 -21.38
CA ILE A 10 -47.73 -9.46 -21.52
C ILE A 10 -46.44 -10.08 -21.00
N PHE A 11 -45.59 -10.55 -21.90
CA PHE A 11 -44.21 -10.87 -21.56
C PHE A 11 -43.46 -9.54 -21.25
N LEU A 12 -43.27 -9.28 -19.96
CA LEU A 12 -42.29 -8.32 -19.48
C LEU A 12 -40.87 -8.86 -19.78
N PHE A 13 -40.33 -8.48 -20.91
CA PHE A 13 -38.88 -8.55 -21.10
C PHE A 13 -38.25 -7.55 -20.11
N ALA A 14 -37.85 -8.01 -18.97
CA ALA A 14 -36.91 -7.30 -18.12
C ALA A 14 -35.59 -7.22 -18.90
N SER A 15 -35.39 -6.10 -19.55
CA SER A 15 -34.11 -5.78 -20.19
C SER A 15 -33.05 -5.71 -19.09
N ALA A 16 -32.20 -6.70 -19.06
CA ALA A 16 -30.94 -6.63 -18.35
C ALA A 16 -30.03 -5.59 -19.08
N TYR A 17 -30.38 -4.32 -18.95
CA TYR A 17 -29.52 -3.20 -19.26
C TYR A 17 -28.95 -2.73 -17.93
N SER A 18 -27.90 -3.37 -17.45
CA SER A 18 -27.07 -2.80 -16.42
C SER A 18 -25.66 -3.38 -16.52
N ASN A 19 -24.72 -2.56 -16.29
CA ASN A 19 -23.31 -2.75 -15.94
C ASN A 19 -22.25 -2.68 -17.06
N ALA A 20 -22.57 -2.75 -18.34
CA ALA A 20 -21.51 -2.53 -19.35
C ALA A 20 -21.07 -1.06 -19.48
N ALA A 21 -21.93 -0.10 -19.15
CA ALA A 21 -21.60 1.32 -19.23
C ALA A 21 -20.87 1.85 -17.98
N ASP A 22 -21.13 1.27 -16.81
CA ASP A 22 -20.40 1.62 -15.57
C ASP A 22 -18.98 1.04 -15.55
N ASN A 23 -18.78 -0.18 -16.04
CA ASN A 23 -17.44 -0.78 -16.12
C ASN A 23 -16.51 0.00 -17.07
N ALA A 24 -17.02 0.57 -18.17
CA ALA A 24 -16.22 1.37 -19.09
C ALA A 24 -15.69 2.69 -18.50
N LYS A 25 -16.27 3.17 -17.39
CA LYS A 25 -15.81 4.39 -16.69
C LYS A 25 -14.52 4.14 -15.88
N TYR A 26 -14.29 2.90 -15.46
CA TYR A 26 -13.19 2.53 -14.57
C TYR A 26 -12.09 1.71 -15.25
N ASP A 27 -12.35 1.20 -16.43
CA ASP A 27 -11.41 0.37 -17.20
C ASP A 27 -10.54 1.27 -18.09
N GLN A 28 -9.64 2.05 -17.47
CA GLN A 28 -8.70 2.89 -18.20
C GLN A 28 -7.56 2.01 -18.70
N ALA A 29 -7.42 1.88 -20.02
CA ALA A 29 -6.32 1.15 -20.61
C ALA A 29 -4.97 1.84 -20.28
N ASP A 30 -3.93 1.03 -20.06
CA ASP A 30 -2.55 1.53 -19.96
C ASP A 30 -2.18 2.31 -21.22
N THR A 31 -1.75 3.54 -21.04
CA THR A 31 -1.30 4.45 -22.11
C THR A 31 0.20 4.69 -22.11
N THR A 32 0.93 4.11 -21.16
CA THR A 32 2.38 4.27 -21.00
C THR A 32 3.13 3.60 -22.15
N GLN A 33 3.85 4.41 -22.92
CA GLN A 33 4.71 3.92 -23.99
C GLN A 33 6.15 3.81 -23.50
N THR A 34 6.74 2.63 -23.61
CA THR A 34 8.14 2.38 -23.20
C THR A 34 8.79 1.34 -24.09
N THR A 35 10.11 1.42 -24.19
CA THR A 35 10.98 0.39 -24.78
C THR A 35 11.62 -0.51 -23.72
N VAL A 36 11.40 -0.24 -22.43
CA VAL A 36 11.89 -1.06 -21.33
C VAL A 36 11.08 -2.35 -21.29
N PRO A 37 11.69 -3.52 -21.51
CA PRO A 37 10.97 -4.78 -21.49
C PRO A 37 10.51 -5.10 -20.06
N PRO A 38 9.45 -5.90 -19.89
CA PRO A 38 9.06 -6.40 -18.58
C PRO A 38 10.22 -7.11 -17.89
N SER A 39 10.49 -6.76 -16.64
CA SER A 39 11.63 -7.31 -15.89
C SER A 39 11.52 -8.83 -15.69
N SER A 40 10.32 -9.39 -15.68
CA SER A 40 10.06 -10.83 -15.70
C SER A 40 10.62 -11.53 -16.96
N GLU A 41 10.72 -10.83 -18.09
CA GLU A 41 11.26 -11.36 -19.34
C GLU A 41 12.79 -11.32 -19.41
N VAL A 42 13.43 -10.45 -18.61
CA VAL A 42 14.90 -10.34 -18.50
C VAL A 42 15.48 -11.11 -17.31
N GLN A 43 14.68 -11.99 -16.69
CA GLN A 43 15.06 -12.82 -15.54
C GLN A 43 15.45 -12.04 -14.27
N ASP A 44 15.00 -10.81 -14.12
CA ASP A 44 15.12 -10.06 -12.87
C ASP A 44 13.95 -10.42 -11.94
N SER A 45 14.13 -11.50 -11.15
CA SER A 45 13.09 -12.01 -10.24
C SER A 45 12.85 -11.11 -9.03
N GLY A 46 13.64 -10.06 -8.84
CA GLY A 46 13.50 -9.09 -7.73
C GLY A 46 12.53 -7.95 -8.03
N VAL A 47 12.06 -7.79 -9.27
CA VAL A 47 11.17 -6.70 -9.68
C VAL A 47 9.72 -7.14 -9.60
N MET A 48 9.08 -6.87 -8.46
CA MET A 48 7.71 -7.32 -8.19
C MET A 48 7.03 -6.48 -7.11
N PRO A 49 5.69 -6.54 -7.00
CA PRO A 49 5.01 -6.16 -5.77
C PRO A 49 5.41 -7.12 -4.64
N LEU A 50 5.87 -6.58 -3.53
CA LEU A 50 6.24 -7.33 -2.32
C LEU A 50 5.02 -7.77 -1.53
N SER A 51 3.98 -6.91 -1.51
CA SER A 51 2.69 -7.19 -0.89
C SER A 51 1.56 -6.52 -1.63
N ALA A 52 0.37 -7.10 -1.50
CA ALA A 52 -0.93 -6.51 -1.76
C ALA A 52 -1.80 -6.83 -0.55
N PHE A 53 -2.33 -5.83 0.15
CA PHE A 53 -3.06 -6.00 1.40
C PHE A 53 -4.50 -5.51 1.24
N PHE A 54 -5.50 -6.38 1.38
CA PHE A 54 -6.90 -5.98 1.34
C PHE A 54 -7.30 -5.35 2.67
N GLY A 55 -6.87 -4.10 2.90
CA GLY A 55 -6.98 -3.42 4.18
C GLY A 55 -8.29 -2.67 4.42
N ALA A 56 -9.18 -2.59 3.43
CA ALA A 56 -10.46 -1.89 3.57
C ALA A 56 -11.52 -2.45 2.61
N ASP A 57 -12.66 -2.86 3.14
CA ASP A 57 -13.87 -3.27 2.41
C ASP A 57 -14.92 -2.17 2.55
N ASN A 58 -15.27 -1.48 1.45
CA ASN A 58 -16.26 -0.38 1.40
C ASN A 58 -16.03 0.74 2.44
N ALA A 59 -14.79 0.98 2.86
CA ALA A 59 -14.50 1.76 4.07
C ALA A 59 -14.13 3.23 3.82
N PHE A 60 -13.94 3.67 2.57
CA PHE A 60 -13.56 5.06 2.32
C PHE A 60 -14.69 6.05 2.65
N PRO A 61 -14.39 7.10 3.45
CA PRO A 61 -15.40 8.07 3.84
C PRO A 61 -15.83 8.95 2.65
N PRO A 62 -17.01 9.62 2.71
CA PRO A 62 -17.50 10.50 1.63
C PRO A 62 -16.51 11.58 1.21
N LEU A 63 -15.62 12.01 2.12
CA LEU A 63 -14.61 13.03 1.84
C LEU A 63 -13.50 12.54 0.90
N ALA A 64 -13.34 11.22 0.74
CA ALA A 64 -12.37 10.62 -0.15
C ALA A 64 -12.53 11.08 -1.61
N ASN A 65 -13.78 11.31 -2.07
CA ASN A 65 -14.05 11.84 -3.40
C ASN A 65 -13.37 13.20 -3.67
N ARG A 66 -13.13 13.99 -2.64
CA ARG A 66 -12.48 15.30 -2.78
C ARG A 66 -10.99 15.29 -2.49
N ARG A 67 -10.54 14.36 -1.64
CA ARG A 67 -9.17 14.35 -1.14
C ARG A 67 -8.28 13.37 -1.87
N ILE A 68 -8.86 12.30 -2.42
CA ILE A 68 -8.12 11.24 -3.11
C ILE A 68 -8.46 11.29 -4.59
N CYS A 69 -9.65 10.80 -4.97
CA CYS A 69 -10.12 10.82 -6.35
C CYS A 69 -11.66 10.72 -6.40
N GLU A 70 -12.25 11.21 -7.48
CA GLU A 70 -13.69 11.06 -7.71
C GLU A 70 -14.05 9.56 -7.82
N GLY A 71 -15.04 9.13 -7.04
CA GLY A 71 -15.50 7.74 -6.97
C GLY A 71 -14.85 6.90 -5.86
N ALA A 72 -13.91 7.47 -5.07
CA ALA A 72 -13.27 6.75 -3.98
C ALA A 72 -14.19 6.48 -2.77
N ALA A 73 -15.20 7.33 -2.55
CA ALA A 73 -16.08 7.19 -1.38
C ALA A 73 -16.88 5.89 -1.41
N GLY A 74 -16.82 5.13 -0.33
CA GLY A 74 -17.47 3.81 -0.21
C GLY A 74 -16.75 2.71 -0.97
N GLY A 75 -15.58 2.96 -1.53
CA GLY A 75 -14.79 1.95 -2.23
C GLY A 75 -13.91 1.11 -1.31
N ASP A 76 -13.33 0.07 -1.89
CA ASP A 76 -12.32 -0.79 -1.29
C ASP A 76 -10.95 -0.14 -1.37
N GLY A 77 -10.07 -0.46 -0.41
CA GLY A 77 -8.69 0.01 -0.35
C GLY A 77 -7.68 -1.13 -0.29
N MET A 78 -6.67 -1.09 -1.16
CA MET A 78 -5.59 -2.07 -1.18
C MET A 78 -4.24 -1.38 -1.38
N PRO A 79 -3.46 -1.15 -0.33
CA PRO A 79 -2.06 -0.78 -0.48
C PRO A 79 -1.26 -1.92 -1.12
N LEU A 80 -0.42 -1.53 -2.09
CA LEU A 80 0.61 -2.37 -2.70
C LEU A 80 1.97 -1.78 -2.38
N VAL A 81 2.89 -2.61 -1.89
CA VAL A 81 4.29 -2.25 -1.70
C VAL A 81 5.14 -2.92 -2.76
N PHE A 82 5.99 -2.17 -3.44
CA PHE A 82 6.87 -2.66 -4.51
C PHE A 82 8.32 -2.79 -4.06
N SER A 83 9.07 -3.65 -4.74
CA SER A 83 10.50 -3.83 -4.50
C SER A 83 11.35 -2.58 -4.76
N HIS A 84 10.89 -1.67 -5.63
CA HIS A 84 11.55 -0.40 -5.96
C HIS A 84 10.53 0.74 -5.99
N GLN A 85 11.01 1.97 -5.83
CA GLN A 85 10.19 3.16 -5.99
C GLN A 85 9.70 3.29 -7.43
N LEU A 86 8.49 3.81 -7.61
CA LEU A 86 7.78 3.90 -8.88
C LEU A 86 7.90 5.29 -9.50
N ASP A 87 7.96 5.34 -10.81
CA ASP A 87 7.66 6.55 -11.57
C ASP A 87 6.13 6.73 -11.60
N ILE A 88 5.62 7.57 -10.69
CA ILE A 88 4.18 7.83 -10.55
C ILE A 88 3.55 8.44 -11.80
N SER A 89 4.32 8.99 -12.73
CA SER A 89 3.82 9.48 -14.01
C SER A 89 3.36 8.35 -14.94
N THR A 90 3.82 7.12 -14.67
CA THR A 90 3.42 5.92 -15.41
C THR A 90 2.30 5.14 -14.72
N LEU A 91 1.87 5.57 -13.53
CA LEU A 91 0.89 4.88 -12.69
C LEU A 91 -0.55 5.13 -13.17
N GLN A 92 -1.27 4.09 -13.56
CA GLN A 92 -2.64 4.16 -14.07
C GLN A 92 -3.49 2.99 -13.56
N PRO A 93 -4.82 3.15 -13.43
CA PRO A 93 -5.70 2.03 -13.03
C PRO A 93 -5.60 0.83 -13.99
N GLY A 94 -5.41 1.07 -15.29
CA GLY A 94 -5.22 0.03 -16.31
C GLY A 94 -3.95 -0.80 -16.18
N ASP A 95 -3.04 -0.42 -15.27
CA ASP A 95 -1.83 -1.22 -15.00
C ASP A 95 -2.13 -2.45 -14.16
N PHE A 96 -3.31 -2.54 -13.56
CA PHE A 96 -3.62 -3.60 -12.59
C PHE A 96 -4.84 -4.41 -12.98
N ARG A 97 -4.76 -5.70 -12.70
CA ARG A 97 -5.90 -6.62 -12.72
C ARG A 97 -6.01 -7.33 -11.39
N ILE A 98 -7.16 -7.17 -10.74
CA ILE A 98 -7.46 -7.80 -9.45
C ILE A 98 -8.39 -8.98 -9.69
N THR A 99 -8.00 -10.15 -9.21
CA THR A 99 -8.78 -11.39 -9.32
C THR A 99 -9.33 -11.76 -7.94
N ARG A 100 -10.65 -11.99 -7.86
CA ARG A 100 -11.36 -12.47 -6.66
C ARG A 100 -11.26 -13.97 -6.51
N ALA A 101 -11.66 -14.48 -5.33
CA ALA A 101 -11.65 -15.90 -5.01
C ALA A 101 -12.52 -16.75 -5.95
N ASP A 102 -13.62 -16.22 -6.48
CA ASP A 102 -14.49 -16.87 -7.46
C ASP A 102 -13.95 -16.82 -8.91
N GLY A 103 -12.80 -16.20 -9.13
CA GLY A 103 -12.18 -16.01 -10.44
C GLY A 103 -12.70 -14.79 -11.22
N SER A 104 -13.66 -14.06 -10.69
CA SER A 104 -14.11 -12.80 -11.32
C SER A 104 -13.08 -11.69 -11.15
N THR A 105 -13.18 -10.64 -11.96
CA THR A 105 -12.28 -9.47 -11.91
C THR A 105 -12.94 -8.32 -11.15
N GLY A 106 -12.17 -7.66 -10.29
CA GLY A 106 -12.56 -6.40 -9.68
C GLY A 106 -12.40 -5.22 -10.62
N SER A 107 -13.00 -4.08 -10.29
CA SER A 107 -12.83 -2.82 -11.01
C SER A 107 -12.07 -1.80 -10.17
N LEU A 108 -11.19 -1.02 -10.79
CA LEU A 108 -10.48 0.08 -10.16
C LEU A 108 -11.09 1.42 -10.55
N VAL A 109 -11.24 2.28 -9.55
CA VAL A 109 -11.68 3.68 -9.72
C VAL A 109 -10.47 4.56 -9.94
N CYS A 110 -9.46 4.43 -9.09
CA CYS A 110 -8.19 5.13 -9.23
C CYS A 110 -7.05 4.40 -8.54
N VAL A 111 -5.85 4.87 -8.82
CA VAL A 111 -4.62 4.50 -8.14
C VAL A 111 -3.87 5.76 -7.74
N THR A 112 -3.21 5.73 -6.59
CA THR A 112 -2.53 6.91 -6.05
C THR A 112 -1.34 6.51 -5.17
N PRO A 113 -0.25 7.28 -5.13
CA PRO A 113 0.78 7.09 -4.11
C PRO A 113 0.36 7.62 -2.73
N MET A 114 -0.73 8.42 -2.64
CA MET A 114 -1.19 8.95 -1.35
C MET A 114 -1.66 7.82 -0.42
N PRO A 115 -1.34 7.93 0.90
CA PRO A 115 -0.68 9.04 1.59
C PRO A 115 0.85 9.04 1.54
N ALA A 116 1.54 7.95 1.14
CA ALA A 116 2.99 7.77 1.08
C ALA A 116 3.63 8.61 -0.05
N LEU A 117 3.79 9.91 0.20
CA LEU A 117 4.27 10.89 -0.80
C LEU A 117 5.64 11.47 -0.48
N ASP A 118 6.21 11.16 0.67
CA ASP A 118 7.48 11.71 1.07
C ASP A 118 8.65 11.11 0.26
N GLU A 119 9.79 11.76 0.32
CA GLU A 119 10.95 11.33 -0.45
C GLU A 119 11.41 9.93 -0.02
N GLY A 120 11.43 8.99 -0.97
CA GLY A 120 11.81 7.60 -0.70
C GLY A 120 10.63 6.64 -0.50
N GLU A 121 9.38 7.10 -0.44
CA GLU A 121 8.20 6.28 -0.15
C GLU A 121 7.44 5.81 -1.38
N LEU A 122 7.77 6.31 -2.55
CA LEU A 122 7.08 6.02 -3.81
C LEU A 122 7.12 4.53 -4.22
N ARG A 123 7.42 3.63 -3.27
CA ARG A 123 7.24 2.18 -3.42
C ARG A 123 5.85 1.70 -2.99
N THR A 124 5.11 2.53 -2.24
CA THR A 124 3.74 2.25 -1.81
C THR A 124 2.75 2.99 -2.69
N ILE A 125 1.73 2.28 -3.16
CA ILE A 125 0.58 2.86 -3.83
C ILE A 125 -0.70 2.30 -3.22
N LEU A 126 -1.80 3.03 -3.39
CA LEU A 126 -3.12 2.63 -2.96
C LEU A 126 -4.01 2.40 -4.19
N LEU A 127 -4.49 1.18 -4.35
CA LEU A 127 -5.56 0.85 -5.29
C LEU A 127 -6.90 1.13 -4.64
N ILE A 128 -7.82 1.79 -5.36
CA ILE A 128 -9.16 2.11 -4.88
C ILE A 128 -10.18 1.67 -5.93
N GLY A 129 -11.22 0.93 -5.48
CA GLY A 129 -12.21 0.44 -6.41
C GLY A 129 -13.29 -0.43 -5.78
N GLU A 130 -13.87 -1.31 -6.58
CA GLU A 130 -14.87 -2.30 -6.20
C GLU A 130 -14.34 -3.68 -6.59
N TYR A 131 -13.53 -4.27 -5.75
CA TYR A 131 -12.81 -5.49 -6.14
C TYR A 131 -12.89 -6.62 -5.12
N GLY A 132 -13.66 -6.48 -4.06
CA GLY A 132 -13.84 -7.55 -3.10
C GLY A 132 -15.00 -7.38 -2.15
N SER A 133 -15.14 -8.33 -1.25
CA SER A 133 -15.93 -8.28 -0.02
C SER A 133 -15.40 -9.36 0.91
N ALA A 134 -15.83 -9.34 2.18
CA ALA A 134 -15.46 -10.38 3.14
C ALA A 134 -15.80 -11.81 2.66
N GLU A 135 -16.87 -11.99 1.87
CA GLU A 135 -17.31 -13.29 1.36
C GLU A 135 -16.63 -13.70 0.03
N ASN A 136 -16.12 -12.72 -0.73
CA ASN A 136 -15.45 -12.95 -2.02
C ASN A 136 -14.24 -12.02 -2.17
N GLN A 137 -13.24 -12.27 -1.36
CA GLN A 137 -12.05 -11.42 -1.26
C GLN A 137 -11.21 -11.46 -2.54
N PRO A 138 -10.48 -10.38 -2.84
CA PRO A 138 -9.43 -10.42 -3.84
C PRO A 138 -8.33 -11.40 -3.37
N VAL A 139 -7.80 -12.19 -4.30
CA VAL A 139 -6.76 -13.20 -4.01
C VAL A 139 -5.47 -12.95 -4.77
N LYS A 140 -5.51 -12.14 -5.82
CA LYS A 140 -4.35 -11.85 -6.66
C LYS A 140 -4.44 -10.47 -7.31
N VAL A 141 -3.30 -9.79 -7.37
CA VAL A 141 -3.08 -8.60 -8.20
C VAL A 141 -2.01 -8.93 -9.24
N ASP A 142 -2.32 -8.72 -10.52
CA ASP A 142 -1.37 -8.76 -11.62
C ASP A 142 -1.06 -7.34 -12.10
N VAL A 143 0.21 -7.03 -12.33
CA VAL A 143 0.62 -5.83 -13.06
C VAL A 143 0.60 -6.15 -14.56
N VAL A 144 -0.37 -5.61 -15.26
CA VAL A 144 -0.64 -5.90 -16.68
C VAL A 144 -0.21 -4.77 -17.62
N GLY A 145 -0.05 -3.55 -17.11
CA GLY A 145 0.43 -2.37 -17.82
C GLY A 145 1.92 -2.08 -17.61
N ASN A 146 2.40 -1.04 -18.28
CA ASN A 146 3.79 -0.61 -18.20
C ASN A 146 4.00 0.35 -17.02
N LEU A 147 4.26 -0.19 -15.84
CA LEU A 147 4.60 0.54 -14.63
C LEU A 147 6.12 0.53 -14.43
N LEU A 148 6.76 1.70 -14.42
CA LEU A 148 8.21 1.83 -14.37
C LEU A 148 8.73 2.15 -12.97
N SER A 149 9.99 1.78 -12.70
CA SER A 149 10.73 2.29 -11.56
C SER A 149 11.03 3.79 -11.71
N ILE A 150 11.28 4.48 -10.61
CA ILE A 150 11.51 5.93 -10.59
C ILE A 150 12.68 6.38 -11.48
N ASP A 151 13.68 5.53 -11.68
CA ASP A 151 14.81 5.77 -12.58
C ASP A 151 14.53 5.34 -14.05
N GLY A 152 13.34 4.80 -14.31
CA GLY A 152 12.90 4.33 -15.62
C GLY A 152 13.63 3.10 -16.15
N SER A 153 14.43 2.42 -15.33
CA SER A 153 15.26 1.28 -15.78
C SER A 153 14.55 -0.07 -15.71
N LEU A 154 13.51 -0.20 -14.87
CA LEU A 154 12.77 -1.44 -14.63
C LEU A 154 11.30 -1.28 -15.01
N ASN A 155 10.67 -2.35 -15.48
CA ASN A 155 9.25 -2.40 -15.80
C ASN A 155 8.59 -3.56 -15.05
N PHE A 156 7.63 -3.23 -14.19
CA PHE A 156 6.91 -4.19 -13.33
C PHE A 156 5.89 -5.03 -14.09
N ARG A 157 5.61 -4.75 -15.35
CA ARG A 157 4.66 -5.50 -16.16
C ARG A 157 4.94 -7.00 -16.12
N ASN A 158 3.89 -7.81 -16.07
CA ASN A 158 3.90 -9.28 -15.92
C ASN A 158 4.36 -9.79 -14.53
N SER A 159 4.53 -8.90 -13.54
CA SER A 159 4.68 -9.30 -12.15
C SER A 159 3.33 -9.45 -11.46
N SER A 160 3.30 -10.11 -10.31
CA SER A 160 2.06 -10.27 -9.53
C SER A 160 2.35 -10.52 -8.05
N SER A 161 1.35 -10.26 -7.20
CA SER A 161 1.34 -10.63 -5.79
C SER A 161 0.05 -11.36 -5.43
N THR A 162 0.12 -12.28 -4.48
CA THR A 162 -1.05 -12.77 -3.75
C THR A 162 -1.55 -11.67 -2.81
N VAL A 163 -2.86 -11.62 -2.60
CA VAL A 163 -3.47 -10.65 -1.69
C VAL A 163 -3.49 -11.20 -0.27
N ILE A 164 -3.05 -10.40 0.68
CA ILE A 164 -3.22 -10.63 2.11
C ILE A 164 -4.69 -10.36 2.43
N ALA A 165 -5.33 -11.29 3.14
CA ALA A 165 -6.75 -11.25 3.42
C ALA A 165 -7.14 -10.09 4.35
N LEU A 166 -8.43 -9.71 4.30
CA LEU A 166 -8.99 -8.58 5.05
C LEU A 166 -8.81 -8.72 6.57
N GLU A 167 -8.86 -9.94 7.09
CA GLU A 167 -8.80 -10.25 8.52
C GLU A 167 -7.37 -10.40 9.06
N GLU A 168 -6.38 -10.24 8.20
CA GLU A 168 -4.96 -10.34 8.60
C GLU A 168 -4.47 -8.96 9.08
N GLY A 169 -3.79 -8.92 10.21
CA GLY A 169 -3.16 -7.68 10.69
C GLY A 169 -1.90 -7.30 9.88
N PRO A 170 -1.50 -6.03 9.93
CA PRO A 170 -0.37 -5.52 9.17
C PRO A 170 0.97 -6.12 9.61
N THR A 171 1.91 -6.29 8.67
CA THR A 171 3.26 -6.82 8.93
C THR A 171 4.32 -5.95 8.27
N LEU A 172 5.55 -6.00 8.79
CA LEU A 172 6.71 -5.41 8.12
C LEU A 172 6.99 -6.17 6.81
N ILE A 173 7.13 -5.46 5.70
CA ILE A 173 7.35 -6.06 4.38
C ILE A 173 8.66 -5.60 3.72
N TYR A 174 9.17 -4.44 4.10
CA TYR A 174 10.41 -3.91 3.59
C TYR A 174 11.12 -3.07 4.65
N ALA A 175 12.45 -3.03 4.60
CA ALA A 175 13.27 -2.12 5.38
C ALA A 175 14.54 -1.74 4.61
N GLU A 176 14.94 -0.49 4.70
CA GLU A 176 16.14 0.03 4.06
C GLU A 176 16.87 1.04 4.93
N VAL A 177 18.18 1.18 4.70
CA VAL A 177 18.94 2.31 5.24
C VAL A 177 18.65 3.52 4.37
N VAL A 178 18.13 4.57 4.99
CA VAL A 178 17.80 5.84 4.31
C VAL A 178 19.08 6.63 4.02
N PRO A 179 19.28 7.16 2.80
CA PRO A 179 20.40 8.05 2.50
C PRO A 179 20.35 9.31 3.36
N GLU A 180 21.53 9.79 3.82
CA GLU A 180 21.65 10.91 4.76
C GLU A 180 20.94 12.20 4.29
N ASN A 181 20.93 12.47 2.98
CA ASN A 181 20.25 13.63 2.41
C ASN A 181 18.71 13.56 2.50
N GLN A 182 18.14 12.43 2.89
CA GLN A 182 16.69 12.23 3.08
C GLN A 182 16.27 12.18 4.55
N TRP A 183 17.18 12.28 5.52
CA TRP A 183 16.84 12.18 6.95
C TRP A 183 16.01 13.35 7.47
N ASN A 184 15.90 14.44 6.73
CA ASN A 184 15.10 15.62 7.11
C ASN A 184 15.37 16.13 8.53
N LEU A 185 16.62 16.11 8.99
CA LEU A 185 17.02 16.40 10.37
C LEU A 185 16.41 17.70 10.90
N GLY A 186 15.78 17.61 12.08
CA GLY A 186 15.16 18.73 12.76
C GLY A 186 13.92 19.32 12.07
N LYS A 187 13.42 18.69 11.00
CA LYS A 187 12.19 19.12 10.35
C LYS A 187 11.02 18.84 11.28
N GLU A 188 10.28 19.88 11.65
CA GLU A 188 9.02 19.75 12.36
C GLU A 188 7.85 19.70 11.38
N GLN A 189 6.85 18.91 11.69
CA GLN A 189 5.65 18.79 10.88
C GLN A 189 4.92 20.12 10.73
N SER A 190 4.57 20.49 9.51
CA SER A 190 3.61 21.57 9.29
C SER A 190 2.23 21.13 9.81
N THR A 191 1.51 22.04 10.48
CA THR A 191 0.18 21.81 11.05
C THR A 191 -0.93 21.64 9.97
N GLY A 192 -0.59 21.04 8.82
CA GLY A 192 -1.49 20.79 7.70
C GLY A 192 -2.52 19.67 7.95
N LEU A 193 -3.39 19.47 6.99
CA LEU A 193 -4.37 18.36 7.02
C LEU A 193 -3.60 17.03 6.95
N ARG A 194 -3.90 16.14 7.87
CA ARG A 194 -3.15 14.91 8.18
C ARG A 194 -3.01 13.89 7.05
N PHE A 195 -3.78 13.91 6.00
CA PHE A 195 -3.72 12.93 4.91
C PHE A 195 -2.81 13.44 3.78
N GLY A 196 -1.67 12.78 3.57
CA GLY A 196 -0.65 13.17 2.59
C GLY A 196 0.08 14.46 2.95
N ALA A 197 0.17 14.82 4.25
CA ALA A 197 1.05 15.87 4.75
C ALA A 197 2.44 15.27 4.99
N PRO A 198 3.51 16.04 4.78
CA PRO A 198 4.86 15.55 5.09
C PRO A 198 5.01 15.24 6.57
N GLY A 199 5.63 14.09 6.88
CA GLY A 199 5.95 13.65 8.23
C GLY A 199 7.02 14.47 8.93
N ASP A 200 7.24 14.20 10.21
CA ASP A 200 8.34 14.77 10.99
C ASP A 200 9.68 14.14 10.55
N GLY A 201 10.75 14.90 10.54
CA GLY A 201 12.09 14.37 10.31
C GLY A 201 12.75 13.82 11.59
N CYS A 202 13.86 13.11 11.42
CA CYS A 202 14.65 12.62 12.54
C CYS A 202 15.30 13.78 13.32
N PRO A 203 15.52 13.65 14.67
CA PRO A 203 16.25 14.64 15.46
C PRO A 203 17.70 14.82 15.01
N GLU A 204 18.28 16.02 15.26
CA GLU A 204 19.66 16.35 14.83
C GLU A 204 20.75 15.41 15.37
N ALA A 205 20.48 14.67 16.46
CA ALA A 205 21.43 13.71 17.03
C ALA A 205 21.49 12.36 16.28
N THR A 206 20.69 12.19 15.26
CA THR A 206 20.61 10.96 14.47
C THR A 206 21.92 10.66 13.75
N GLN A 207 22.37 9.41 13.83
CA GLN A 207 23.56 8.93 13.15
C GLN A 207 23.24 7.97 12.00
N GLN A 208 22.03 7.41 11.99
CA GLN A 208 21.50 6.56 10.93
C GLN A 208 19.99 6.51 10.99
N VAL A 209 19.36 6.33 9.83
CA VAL A 209 17.90 6.13 9.70
C VAL A 209 17.63 4.82 8.98
N VAL A 210 16.71 4.03 9.55
CA VAL A 210 16.15 2.84 8.91
C VAL A 210 14.67 3.10 8.66
N ARG A 211 14.28 3.19 7.38
CA ARG A 211 12.86 3.19 7.01
C ARG A 211 12.33 1.77 7.04
N VAL A 212 11.22 1.57 7.71
CA VAL A 212 10.44 0.34 7.65
C VAL A 212 9.12 0.60 6.98
N VAL A 213 8.68 -0.35 6.14
CA VAL A 213 7.43 -0.26 5.39
C VAL A 213 6.55 -1.42 5.83
N TRP A 214 5.32 -1.11 6.19
CA TRP A 214 4.30 -2.07 6.55
C TRP A 214 3.45 -2.44 5.34
N THR A 215 2.73 -3.55 5.41
CA THR A 215 1.86 -4.02 4.31
C THR A 215 0.69 -3.10 4.02
N GLY A 216 0.27 -2.28 4.98
CA GLY A 216 -0.83 -1.31 4.86
C GLY A 216 -0.65 -0.14 5.81
N GLY A 217 -1.51 0.86 5.71
CA GLY A 217 -1.57 1.98 6.65
C GLY A 217 -1.72 1.46 8.07
N ILE A 218 -0.96 2.03 8.99
CA ILE A 218 -0.86 1.57 10.37
C ILE A 218 -1.09 2.69 11.36
N THR A 219 -1.76 2.32 12.45
CA THR A 219 -1.93 3.16 13.64
C THR A 219 -1.81 2.29 14.89
N LYS A 220 -1.75 2.88 16.05
CA LYS A 220 -2.04 2.12 17.28
C LYS A 220 -3.55 1.88 17.40
N PRO A 221 -4.00 0.92 18.24
CA PRO A 221 -5.42 0.69 18.46
C PRO A 221 -6.15 1.99 18.84
N GLY A 222 -7.25 2.28 18.14
CA GLY A 222 -8.00 3.54 18.28
C GLY A 222 -7.67 4.60 17.25
N GLY A 223 -6.76 4.33 16.29
CA GLY A 223 -6.51 5.16 15.10
C GLY A 223 -5.59 6.36 15.32
N ASP A 224 -4.91 6.46 16.45
CA ASP A 224 -3.87 7.48 16.67
C ASP A 224 -2.51 6.96 16.17
N GLU A 225 -1.63 7.90 15.79
CA GLU A 225 -0.24 7.60 15.47
C GLU A 225 0.51 7.02 16.68
N ILE A 226 1.61 6.32 16.40
CA ILE A 226 2.45 5.72 17.43
C ILE A 226 3.05 6.78 18.37
N ASP A 227 3.37 6.33 19.59
CA ASP A 227 4.08 7.11 20.58
C ASP A 227 5.27 6.34 21.16
N ASP A 228 5.74 6.73 22.35
CA ASP A 228 6.88 6.09 22.99
C ASP A 228 6.67 4.60 23.30
N VAL A 229 5.44 4.13 23.45
CA VAL A 229 5.15 2.71 23.73
C VAL A 229 5.52 1.86 22.52
N GLU A 230 5.03 2.23 21.35
CA GLU A 230 5.28 1.51 20.10
C GLU A 230 6.73 1.74 19.62
N ARG A 231 7.28 2.95 19.79
CA ARG A 231 8.70 3.21 19.52
C ARG A 231 9.61 2.27 20.31
N LEU A 232 9.36 2.09 21.61
CA LEU A 232 10.13 1.20 22.47
C LEU A 232 9.94 -0.29 22.16
N ALA A 233 8.92 -0.63 21.37
CA ALA A 233 8.67 -1.99 20.92
C ALA A 233 9.49 -2.38 19.68
N TYR A 234 9.95 -1.42 18.88
CA TYR A 234 10.88 -1.69 17.79
C TYR A 234 12.20 -2.23 18.31
N ARG A 235 12.71 -3.26 17.67
CA ARG A 235 14.01 -3.89 17.95
C ARG A 235 14.84 -3.89 16.67
N VAL A 236 15.88 -3.07 16.62
CA VAL A 236 16.80 -3.00 15.51
C VAL A 236 18.05 -3.79 15.90
N PHE A 237 18.39 -4.79 15.11
CA PHE A 237 19.62 -5.56 15.27
C PHE A 237 20.70 -4.93 14.40
N VAL A 238 21.78 -4.51 15.03
CA VAL A 238 22.93 -3.90 14.36
C VAL A 238 24.16 -4.79 14.49
N GLU A 239 25.00 -4.79 13.46
CA GLU A 239 26.28 -5.48 13.44
C GLU A 239 27.39 -4.48 13.73
N GLU A 240 28.00 -4.57 14.93
CA GLU A 240 29.13 -3.73 15.32
C GLU A 240 30.47 -4.32 14.81
N ASN A 241 30.59 -5.63 14.89
CA ASN A 241 31.69 -6.42 14.34
C ASN A 241 31.11 -7.60 13.57
N VAL A 242 31.87 -8.15 12.63
CA VAL A 242 31.42 -9.28 11.80
C VAL A 242 30.89 -10.44 12.66
N GLY A 243 29.58 -10.69 12.54
CA GLY A 243 28.88 -11.77 13.25
C GLY A 243 28.46 -11.45 14.69
N GLU A 244 28.72 -10.25 15.20
CA GLU A 244 28.27 -9.81 16.53
C GLU A 244 27.10 -8.86 16.41
N LEU A 245 25.90 -9.35 16.76
CA LEU A 245 24.65 -8.60 16.69
C LEU A 245 24.27 -8.03 18.05
N THR A 246 24.07 -6.73 18.08
CA THR A 246 23.52 -6.01 19.22
C THR A 246 22.10 -5.56 18.92
N MET A 247 21.17 -5.75 19.85
CA MET A 247 19.80 -5.26 19.74
C MET A 247 19.73 -3.86 20.36
N ILE A 248 19.23 -2.90 19.58
CA ILE A 248 18.98 -1.53 20.02
C ILE A 248 17.52 -1.15 19.79
N VAL A 249 17.10 -0.07 20.46
CA VAL A 249 15.78 0.55 20.28
C VAL A 249 16.01 1.91 19.62
N PRO A 250 15.21 2.30 18.61
CA PRO A 250 15.34 3.63 18.02
C PRO A 250 15.06 4.71 19.07
N PHE A 251 15.89 5.76 19.11
CA PHE A 251 15.69 6.81 20.10
C PHE A 251 14.59 7.80 19.70
N ALA A 252 14.19 7.82 18.43
CA ALA A 252 13.03 8.52 17.88
C ALA A 252 12.46 7.74 16.70
N VAL A 253 11.22 8.02 16.32
CA VAL A 253 10.61 7.61 15.06
C VAL A 253 10.12 8.87 14.36
N ALA A 254 10.42 8.97 13.10
CA ALA A 254 10.01 10.05 12.20
C ALA A 254 9.02 9.54 11.14
N ASP A 255 8.58 10.41 10.26
CA ASP A 255 7.53 10.16 9.26
C ASP A 255 6.19 9.77 9.88
N LEU A 256 5.85 10.41 10.98
CA LEU A 256 4.58 10.23 11.67
C LEU A 256 3.59 11.33 11.29
N ARG A 257 2.29 11.08 11.45
CA ARG A 257 1.16 12.00 11.26
C ARG A 257 0.78 12.28 9.80
N ASP A 258 1.26 11.51 8.88
CA ASP A 258 0.87 11.51 7.47
C ASP A 258 -0.15 10.42 7.13
N SER A 259 -0.37 9.47 8.07
CA SER A 259 -1.35 8.37 7.99
C SER A 259 -1.00 7.36 6.90
N ASP A 260 0.27 7.09 6.72
CA ASP A 260 0.76 6.13 5.74
C ASP A 260 1.24 4.80 6.36
N ASN A 261 2.11 4.08 5.70
CA ASN A 261 2.65 2.78 6.11
C ASN A 261 4.16 2.78 6.30
N ASN A 262 4.79 3.95 6.40
CA ASN A 262 6.22 4.09 6.60
C ASN A 262 6.53 4.63 8.00
N HIS A 263 7.60 4.12 8.62
CA HIS A 263 8.20 4.69 9.81
C HIS A 263 9.70 4.82 9.63
N GLU A 264 10.26 5.97 9.93
CA GLU A 264 11.71 6.19 9.96
C GLU A 264 12.25 6.01 11.38
N LEU A 265 12.99 4.92 11.60
CA LEU A 265 13.62 4.59 12.88
C LEU A 265 14.94 5.36 13.00
N CYS A 266 14.97 6.39 13.84
CA CYS A 266 16.16 7.21 14.07
C CYS A 266 17.10 6.54 15.07
N LEU A 267 18.32 6.25 14.65
CA LEU A 267 19.33 5.54 15.45
C LEU A 267 20.46 6.47 15.87
N ASP A 268 20.97 6.30 17.08
CA ASP A 268 22.10 7.03 17.65
C ASP A 268 23.45 6.29 17.49
N THR A 269 23.52 5.35 16.57
CA THR A 269 24.72 4.56 16.27
C THR A 269 24.93 4.46 14.74
N PRO A 270 26.19 4.47 14.26
CA PRO A 270 26.54 4.20 12.87
C PRO A 270 26.70 2.69 12.58
N ALA A 271 26.45 1.79 13.57
CA ALA A 271 26.59 0.35 13.39
C ALA A 271 25.59 -0.14 12.34
N LYS A 272 25.99 -1.14 11.54
CA LYS A 272 25.23 -1.64 10.39
C LYS A 272 23.93 -2.31 10.81
N PRO A 273 22.72 -1.75 10.54
CA PRO A 273 21.45 -2.41 10.82
C PRO A 273 21.24 -3.57 9.86
N VAL A 274 20.83 -4.72 10.37
CA VAL A 274 20.65 -5.94 9.57
C VAL A 274 19.25 -6.52 9.63
N ARG A 275 18.50 -6.18 10.70
CA ARG A 275 17.14 -6.69 10.89
C ARG A 275 16.33 -5.77 11.79
N VAL A 276 15.05 -5.65 11.52
CA VAL A 276 14.06 -5.02 12.39
C VAL A 276 13.02 -6.05 12.81
N GLU A 277 12.63 -6.04 14.08
CA GLU A 277 11.55 -6.85 14.64
C GLU A 277 10.54 -5.95 15.34
N PHE A 278 9.28 -6.37 15.31
CA PHE A 278 8.20 -5.73 16.05
C PHE A 278 7.27 -6.78 16.67
N PRO A 279 6.86 -6.66 17.96
CA PRO A 279 6.03 -7.64 18.63
C PRO A 279 4.57 -7.59 18.16
N ALA A 280 3.79 -8.63 18.46
CA ALA A 280 2.38 -8.67 18.15
C ALA A 280 1.54 -7.73 19.05
N GLY A 281 0.42 -7.23 18.49
CA GLY A 281 -0.69 -6.65 19.25
C GLY A 281 -0.55 -5.19 19.65
N LEU A 282 0.35 -4.42 19.00
CA LEU A 282 0.55 -2.99 19.30
C LEU A 282 0.12 -2.08 18.14
N MET A 283 0.06 -2.61 16.92
CA MET A 283 -0.35 -1.87 15.73
C MET A 283 -1.61 -2.47 15.15
N THR A 284 -2.40 -1.65 14.49
CA THR A 284 -3.58 -2.08 13.74
C THR A 284 -3.55 -1.50 12.32
N ASP A 285 -4.33 -2.13 11.46
CA ASP A 285 -4.76 -1.58 10.18
C ASP A 285 -5.99 -0.66 10.35
N PRO A 286 -6.56 -0.09 9.26
CA PRO A 286 -7.75 0.77 9.32
C PRO A 286 -9.04 0.10 9.83
N ILE A 287 -9.10 -1.23 9.89
CA ILE A 287 -10.25 -2.00 10.40
C ILE A 287 -10.00 -2.62 11.78
N GLU A 288 -8.92 -2.20 12.44
CA GLU A 288 -8.55 -2.57 13.81
C GLU A 288 -8.03 -4.01 13.98
N ASP A 289 -7.57 -4.67 12.92
CA ASP A 289 -6.90 -5.97 13.03
C ASP A 289 -5.48 -5.81 13.56
N LEU A 290 -5.18 -6.52 14.65
CA LEU A 290 -3.90 -6.40 15.35
C LEU A 290 -2.77 -7.09 14.57
N ASN A 291 -1.63 -6.43 14.51
CA ASN A 291 -0.42 -6.98 13.90
C ASN A 291 0.03 -8.28 14.59
N PRO A 292 0.46 -9.33 13.84
CA PRO A 292 1.24 -10.42 14.40
C PRO A 292 2.67 -9.96 14.72
N ALA A 293 3.44 -10.78 15.46
CA ALA A 293 4.87 -10.54 15.58
C ALA A 293 5.53 -10.63 14.19
N THR A 294 6.35 -9.64 13.84
CA THR A 294 6.91 -9.51 12.50
C THR A 294 8.40 -9.17 12.52
N SER A 295 9.11 -9.53 11.47
CA SER A 295 10.55 -9.31 11.33
C SER A 295 10.93 -9.17 9.85
N ILE A 296 11.84 -8.25 9.55
CA ILE A 296 12.33 -7.98 8.20
C ILE A 296 13.84 -7.72 8.20
N GLY A 297 14.56 -8.21 7.18
CA GLY A 297 15.94 -7.84 6.93
C GLY A 297 16.07 -6.42 6.37
N VAL A 298 17.15 -5.72 6.72
CA VAL A 298 17.43 -4.37 6.21
C VAL A 298 18.26 -4.44 4.94
N THR A 299 17.83 -3.74 3.89
CA THR A 299 18.53 -3.58 2.61
C THR A 299 19.38 -2.29 2.59
N TYR A 300 20.37 -2.23 1.64
CA TYR A 300 21.34 -1.14 1.49
C TYR A 300 21.35 -0.60 0.06
#